data_dbd817114b914ce1305edf575b80a03b
#
_entry.id   dbd817114b914ce1305edf575b80a03b
#
_cell.length_a   1.000
_cell.length_b   1.000
_cell.length_c   1.000
_cell.angle_alpha   90.00
_cell.angle_beta   90.00
_cell.angle_gamma   90.00
#
_symmetry.space_group_name_H-M   'P 1'
#
loop_
_entity.id
_entity.type
_entity.pdbx_description
1 polymer ?
#
loop_
_entity_poly.entity_id
_entity_poly.type
_entity_poly.pdbx_seq_one_letter_code
_entity_poly.pdbx_strand_id
1 'polypeptide(L)'
;MIKMLNTKKLTWLFIFLAIISLAGGAYEMNRILEIQAFNDAVLHAKSPKTDMQSFQAKYATAYWLAKNERYKESTLLYTHLLEKANDKQKAAIQHNLGNIYFLRGIAINGTNMTVGKETEYLFRQAKNLYQQSLKIDNSNWGTRHNLDRLIML
;
A
#
# COMPACT_ATOMS: atom_id res chain seq x y z
N MET A 1 35.10 1.77 -44.89
CA MET A 1 34.22 2.59 -45.75
C MET A 1 32.86 2.73 -45.04
N ILE A 2 32.60 3.82 -44.33
CA ILE A 2 31.34 4.08 -43.62
C ILE A 2 30.29 4.46 -44.67
N LYS A 3 29.29 3.58 -44.91
CA LYS A 3 28.17 3.89 -45.80
C LYS A 3 27.42 5.10 -45.22
N MET A 4 27.49 6.25 -45.86
CA MET A 4 26.67 7.43 -45.47
C MET A 4 25.21 7.04 -45.49
N LEU A 5 24.57 7.14 -44.32
CA LEU A 5 23.12 6.95 -44.22
C LEU A 5 22.43 8.03 -45.09
N ASN A 6 21.51 7.59 -45.97
CA ASN A 6 20.72 8.47 -46.78
C ASN A 6 19.93 9.43 -45.89
N THR A 7 19.94 10.74 -46.15
CA THR A 7 19.30 11.79 -45.34
C THR A 7 17.83 11.46 -45.01
N LYS A 8 17.06 10.88 -45.96
CA LYS A 8 15.71 10.42 -45.72
C LYS A 8 15.58 9.35 -44.64
N LYS A 9 16.51 8.39 -44.63
CA LYS A 9 16.54 7.32 -43.58
C LYS A 9 16.88 7.90 -42.22
N LEU A 10 17.77 8.87 -42.19
CA LEU A 10 18.16 9.54 -40.95
C LEU A 10 16.99 10.34 -40.38
N THR A 11 16.25 11.09 -41.23
CA THR A 11 15.06 11.81 -40.82
C THR A 11 13.98 10.89 -40.23
N TRP A 12 13.71 9.76 -40.87
CA TRP A 12 12.76 8.78 -40.35
C TRP A 12 13.20 8.17 -39.02
N LEU A 13 14.51 7.94 -38.84
CA LEU A 13 15.07 7.47 -37.56
C LEU A 13 14.81 8.50 -36.44
N PHE A 14 15.06 9.78 -36.70
CA PHE A 14 14.80 10.84 -35.71
C PHE A 14 13.31 10.99 -35.38
N ILE A 15 12.43 10.90 -36.37
CA ILE A 15 10.99 10.91 -36.14
C ILE A 15 10.56 9.73 -35.26
N PHE A 16 11.06 8.54 -35.54
CA PHE A 16 10.77 7.34 -34.76
C PHE A 16 11.25 7.46 -33.30
N LEU A 17 12.47 7.94 -33.09
CA LEU A 17 13.02 8.19 -31.75
C LEU A 17 12.22 9.27 -31.00
N ALA A 18 11.80 10.31 -31.69
CA ALA A 18 10.96 11.36 -31.08
C ALA A 18 9.59 10.80 -30.62
N ILE A 19 8.95 9.94 -31.43
CA ILE A 19 7.68 9.29 -31.07
C ILE A 19 7.86 8.39 -29.85
N ILE A 20 8.93 7.59 -29.80
CA ILE A 20 9.23 6.73 -28.64
C ILE A 20 9.47 7.58 -27.38
N SER A 21 10.23 8.66 -27.51
CA SER A 21 10.51 9.57 -26.39
C SER A 21 9.24 10.24 -25.86
N LEU A 22 8.34 10.68 -26.75
CA LEU A 22 7.05 11.27 -26.37
C LEU A 22 6.13 10.24 -25.68
N ALA A 23 6.06 9.03 -26.22
CA ALA A 23 5.29 7.94 -25.61
C ALA A 23 5.82 7.56 -24.24
N GLY A 24 7.15 7.44 -24.09
CA GLY A 24 7.81 7.20 -22.81
C GLY A 24 7.55 8.32 -21.81
N GLY A 25 7.65 9.57 -22.23
CA GLY A 25 7.36 10.74 -21.40
C GLY A 25 5.91 10.78 -20.92
N ALA A 26 4.96 10.48 -21.79
CA ALA A 26 3.55 10.41 -21.43
C ALA A 26 3.26 9.27 -20.43
N TYR A 27 3.89 8.12 -20.61
CA TYR A 27 3.79 6.99 -19.68
C TYR A 27 4.31 7.35 -18.28
N GLU A 28 5.51 7.93 -18.20
CA GLU A 28 6.09 8.34 -16.91
C GLU A 28 5.29 9.46 -16.24
N MET A 29 4.75 10.41 -17.02
CA MET A 29 3.87 11.45 -16.48
C MET A 29 2.62 10.86 -15.84
N ASN A 30 1.95 9.93 -16.52
CA ASN A 30 0.78 9.24 -15.95
C ASN A 30 1.13 8.49 -14.66
N ARG A 31 2.27 7.82 -14.63
CA ARG A 31 2.77 7.14 -13.44
C ARG A 31 3.03 8.09 -12.27
N ILE A 32 3.61 9.27 -12.54
CA ILE A 32 3.83 10.31 -11.52
C ILE A 32 2.49 10.79 -10.95
N LEU A 33 1.49 11.04 -11.79
CA LEU A 33 0.16 11.48 -11.36
C LEU A 33 -0.53 10.42 -10.48
N GLU A 34 -0.41 9.13 -10.82
CA GLU A 34 -0.93 8.04 -9.99
C GLU A 34 -0.24 7.95 -8.63
N ILE A 35 1.09 8.10 -8.59
CA ILE A 35 1.86 8.13 -7.34
C ILE A 35 1.44 9.32 -6.47
N GLN A 36 1.27 10.49 -7.06
CA GLN A 36 0.83 11.69 -6.33
C GLN A 36 -0.59 11.50 -5.77
N ALA A 37 -1.52 10.99 -6.57
CA ALA A 37 -2.88 10.70 -6.15
C ALA A 37 -2.91 9.67 -5.00
N PHE A 38 -2.07 8.64 -5.07
CA PHE A 38 -1.88 7.66 -3.99
C PHE A 38 -1.34 8.31 -2.71
N ASN A 39 -0.28 9.09 -2.82
CA ASN A 39 0.34 9.73 -1.67
C ASN A 39 -0.62 10.71 -1.00
N ASP A 40 -1.35 11.52 -1.77
CA ASP A 40 -2.38 12.43 -1.24
C ASP A 40 -3.50 11.67 -0.53
N ALA A 41 -3.97 10.56 -1.10
CA ALA A 41 -4.99 9.72 -0.49
C ALA A 41 -4.53 9.12 0.85
N VAL A 42 -3.29 8.65 0.93
CA VAL A 42 -2.72 8.07 2.17
C VAL A 42 -2.48 9.14 3.22
N LEU A 43 -1.86 10.27 2.84
CA LEU A 43 -1.52 11.35 3.78
C LEU A 43 -2.76 12.00 4.40
N HIS A 44 -3.82 12.17 3.63
CA HIS A 44 -5.03 12.86 4.07
C HIS A 44 -6.19 11.90 4.39
N ALA A 45 -5.95 10.59 4.37
CA ALA A 45 -6.96 9.55 4.57
C ALA A 45 -8.21 9.78 3.70
N LYS A 46 -8.01 10.04 2.40
CA LYS A 46 -9.06 10.28 1.40
C LYS A 46 -9.19 9.10 0.44
N SER A 47 -10.33 9.03 -0.25
CA SER A 47 -10.46 8.13 -1.40
C SER A 47 -9.54 8.61 -2.55
N PRO A 48 -8.72 7.75 -3.15
CA PRO A 48 -7.81 8.15 -4.21
C PRO A 48 -8.58 8.54 -5.49
N LYS A 49 -8.13 9.63 -6.13
CA LYS A 49 -8.64 10.09 -7.43
C LYS A 49 -7.79 9.52 -8.56
N THR A 50 -7.84 8.20 -8.76
CA THR A 50 -7.06 7.50 -9.78
C THR A 50 -7.81 6.26 -10.27
N ASP A 51 -7.21 5.47 -11.16
CA ASP A 51 -7.80 4.20 -11.58
C ASP A 51 -8.03 3.27 -10.38
N MET A 52 -9.31 3.10 -10.04
CA MET A 52 -9.76 2.33 -8.87
C MET A 52 -9.45 0.82 -8.98
N GLN A 53 -9.02 0.34 -10.14
CA GLN A 53 -8.64 -1.05 -10.35
C GLN A 53 -7.17 -1.32 -10.03
N SER A 54 -6.33 -0.29 -9.98
CA SER A 54 -4.92 -0.45 -9.65
C SER A 54 -4.72 -0.94 -8.22
N PHE A 55 -3.60 -1.64 -7.99
CA PHE A 55 -3.20 -2.07 -6.63
C PHE A 55 -3.12 -0.87 -5.68
N GLN A 56 -2.49 0.20 -6.13
CA GLN A 56 -2.27 1.43 -5.35
C GLN A 56 -3.59 2.07 -4.94
N ALA A 57 -4.54 2.19 -5.86
CA ALA A 57 -5.86 2.74 -5.56
C ALA A 57 -6.62 1.89 -4.54
N LYS A 58 -6.60 0.57 -4.69
CA LYS A 58 -7.24 -0.36 -3.74
C LYS A 58 -6.57 -0.31 -2.37
N TYR A 59 -5.24 -0.22 -2.32
CA TYR A 59 -4.50 -0.07 -1.07
C TYR A 59 -4.87 1.24 -0.36
N ALA A 60 -4.88 2.37 -1.08
CA ALA A 60 -5.27 3.67 -0.52
C ALA A 60 -6.74 3.67 -0.06
N THR A 61 -7.64 3.01 -0.81
CA THR A 61 -9.04 2.82 -0.39
C THR A 61 -9.13 2.00 0.89
N ALA A 62 -8.39 0.89 1.02
CA ALA A 62 -8.35 0.09 2.24
C ALA A 62 -7.84 0.90 3.43
N TYR A 63 -6.81 1.73 3.24
CA TYR A 63 -6.30 2.62 4.26
C TYR A 63 -7.33 3.67 4.67
N TRP A 64 -8.00 4.31 3.71
CA TRP A 64 -9.08 5.26 3.96
C TRP A 64 -10.24 4.63 4.75
N LEU A 65 -10.66 3.40 4.37
CA LEU A 65 -11.68 2.64 5.08
C LEU A 65 -11.29 2.39 6.54
N ALA A 66 -10.04 2.00 6.79
CA ALA A 66 -9.54 1.78 8.15
C ALA A 66 -9.55 3.06 8.99
N LYS A 67 -9.16 4.20 8.40
CA LYS A 67 -9.18 5.52 9.06
C LYS A 67 -10.59 6.00 9.41
N ASN A 68 -11.60 5.55 8.66
CA ASN A 68 -13.02 5.84 8.91
C ASN A 68 -13.71 4.69 9.68
N GLU A 69 -12.95 3.85 10.39
CA GLU A 69 -13.43 2.76 11.24
C GLU A 69 -14.24 1.68 10.51
N ARG A 70 -14.25 1.70 9.19
CA ARG A 70 -14.87 0.67 8.34
C ARG A 70 -13.97 -0.57 8.27
N TYR A 71 -13.65 -1.13 9.42
CA TYR A 71 -12.63 -2.17 9.57
C TYR A 71 -12.95 -3.45 8.80
N LYS A 72 -14.21 -3.86 8.75
CA LYS A 72 -14.61 -5.07 8.02
C LYS A 72 -14.29 -4.98 6.53
N GLU A 73 -14.64 -3.87 5.93
CA GLU A 73 -14.42 -3.63 4.50
C GLU A 73 -12.94 -3.43 4.18
N SER A 74 -12.23 -2.68 5.03
CA SER A 74 -10.79 -2.51 4.93
C SER A 74 -10.05 -3.84 5.00
N THR A 75 -10.38 -4.68 5.99
CA THR A 75 -9.77 -6.01 6.16
C THR A 75 -10.01 -6.88 4.92
N LEU A 76 -11.23 -6.91 4.39
CA LEU A 76 -11.55 -7.67 3.18
C LEU A 76 -10.71 -7.23 1.99
N LEU A 77 -10.59 -5.91 1.79
CA LEU A 77 -9.83 -5.36 0.66
C LEU A 77 -8.32 -5.60 0.81
N TYR A 78 -7.75 -5.44 2.01
CA TYR A 78 -6.35 -5.78 2.26
C TYR A 78 -6.07 -7.28 2.07
N THR A 79 -6.95 -8.16 2.54
CA THR A 79 -6.80 -9.61 2.36
C THR A 79 -6.78 -9.99 0.88
N HIS A 80 -7.67 -9.40 0.08
CA HIS A 80 -7.66 -9.61 -1.37
C HIS A 80 -6.38 -9.09 -2.05
N LEU A 81 -5.84 -7.97 -1.56
CA LEU A 81 -4.59 -7.43 -2.09
C LEU A 81 -3.37 -8.30 -1.78
N LEU A 82 -3.36 -9.05 -0.66
CA LEU A 82 -2.27 -9.95 -0.29
C LEU A 82 -1.97 -11.02 -1.35
N GLU A 83 -3.00 -11.48 -2.06
CA GLU A 83 -2.88 -12.54 -3.08
C GLU A 83 -1.96 -12.13 -4.25
N LYS A 84 -1.93 -10.83 -4.58
CA LYS A 84 -1.20 -10.28 -5.73
C LYS A 84 -0.02 -9.39 -5.32
N ALA A 85 0.23 -9.26 -4.02
CA ALA A 85 1.24 -8.35 -3.49
C ALA A 85 2.65 -8.94 -3.61
N ASN A 86 3.63 -8.10 -3.96
CA ASN A 86 5.03 -8.42 -3.77
C ASN A 86 5.43 -8.32 -2.28
N ASP A 87 6.63 -8.75 -1.92
CA ASP A 87 7.05 -8.83 -0.51
C ASP A 87 6.97 -7.49 0.22
N LYS A 88 7.42 -6.40 -0.40
CA LYS A 88 7.32 -5.05 0.19
C LYS A 88 5.87 -4.63 0.41
N GLN A 89 4.99 -4.93 -0.54
CA GLN A 89 3.56 -4.68 -0.44
C GLN A 89 2.91 -5.56 0.63
N LYS A 90 3.31 -6.85 0.73
CA LYS A 90 2.84 -7.76 1.78
C LYS A 90 3.18 -7.24 3.16
N ALA A 91 4.42 -6.82 3.38
CA ALA A 91 4.83 -6.24 4.66
C ALA A 91 3.95 -5.03 5.04
N ALA A 92 3.72 -4.11 4.10
CA ALA A 92 2.89 -2.93 4.33
C ALA A 92 1.41 -3.29 4.62
N ILE A 93 0.84 -4.27 3.90
CA ILE A 93 -0.54 -4.75 4.15
C ILE A 93 -0.64 -5.41 5.51
N GLN A 94 0.30 -6.29 5.86
CA GLN A 94 0.32 -6.98 7.15
C GLN A 94 0.45 -6.00 8.31
N HIS A 95 1.27 -4.94 8.17
CA HIS A 95 1.33 -3.85 9.12
C HIS A 95 -0.04 -3.19 9.32
N ASN A 96 -0.72 -2.81 8.25
CA ASN A 96 -2.02 -2.15 8.33
C ASN A 96 -3.14 -3.06 8.86
N LEU A 97 -3.15 -4.33 8.49
CA LEU A 97 -4.05 -5.32 9.08
C LEU A 97 -3.80 -5.46 10.58
N GLY A 98 -2.53 -5.51 10.99
CA GLY A 98 -2.14 -5.51 12.40
C GLY A 98 -2.69 -4.29 13.13
N ASN A 99 -2.58 -3.09 12.54
CA ASN A 99 -3.14 -1.86 13.11
C ASN A 99 -4.67 -1.93 13.27
N ILE A 100 -5.39 -2.48 12.31
CA ILE A 100 -6.84 -2.65 12.39
C ILE A 100 -7.22 -3.55 13.56
N TYR A 101 -6.60 -4.72 13.69
CA TYR A 101 -6.88 -5.63 14.79
C TYR A 101 -6.51 -5.05 16.15
N PHE A 102 -5.37 -4.35 16.23
CA PHE A 102 -4.93 -3.68 17.44
C PHE A 102 -5.90 -2.58 17.90
N LEU A 103 -6.30 -1.69 16.98
CA LEU A 103 -7.25 -0.61 17.30
C LEU A 103 -8.62 -1.15 17.72
N ARG A 104 -9.11 -2.19 17.06
CA ARG A 104 -10.35 -2.86 17.46
C ARG A 104 -10.24 -3.48 18.85
N GLY A 105 -9.13 -4.13 19.15
CA GLY A 105 -8.88 -4.70 20.47
C GLY A 105 -8.87 -3.65 21.57
N ILE A 106 -8.22 -2.50 21.34
CA ILE A 106 -8.23 -1.37 22.26
C ILE A 106 -9.64 -0.79 22.45
N ALA A 107 -10.39 -0.61 21.37
CA ALA A 107 -11.74 -0.07 21.42
C ALA A 107 -12.68 -0.93 22.28
N ILE A 108 -12.61 -2.25 22.17
CA ILE A 108 -13.39 -3.19 22.98
C ILE A 108 -12.90 -3.20 24.44
N ASN A 109 -11.58 -3.22 24.66
CA ASN A 109 -11.00 -3.23 26.01
C ASN A 109 -11.29 -1.94 26.78
N GLY A 110 -11.35 -0.81 26.11
CA GLY A 110 -11.69 0.49 26.73
C GLY A 110 -13.13 0.59 27.23
N THR A 111 -14.03 -0.26 26.75
CA THR A 111 -15.45 -0.28 27.18
C THR A 111 -15.73 -1.26 28.32
N ASN A 112 -14.90 -2.31 28.45
CA ASN A 112 -15.08 -3.35 29.46
C ASN A 112 -13.75 -3.60 30.18
N MET A 113 -13.52 -3.15 31.35
CA MET A 113 -12.27 -3.24 32.14
C MET A 113 -11.65 -4.65 32.26
N THR A 114 -12.16 -5.66 31.60
CA THR A 114 -11.64 -7.02 31.52
C THR A 114 -11.31 -7.38 30.11
N VAL A 115 -10.09 -7.87 29.87
CA VAL A 115 -9.68 -8.41 28.56
C VAL A 115 -10.55 -9.62 28.26
N GLY A 116 -11.60 -9.40 27.47
CA GLY A 116 -12.48 -10.48 27.04
C GLY A 116 -11.80 -11.36 25.99
N LYS A 117 -12.35 -12.57 25.79
CA LYS A 117 -11.84 -13.52 24.77
C LYS A 117 -11.72 -12.90 23.37
N GLU A 118 -12.61 -11.97 23.03
CA GLU A 118 -12.57 -11.29 21.74
C GLU A 118 -11.38 -10.34 21.63
N THR A 119 -11.10 -9.54 22.67
CA THR A 119 -9.94 -8.66 22.74
C THR A 119 -8.63 -9.45 22.63
N GLU A 120 -8.53 -10.56 23.38
CA GLU A 120 -7.36 -11.45 23.32
C GLU A 120 -7.16 -12.00 21.90
N TYR A 121 -8.22 -12.43 21.24
CA TYR A 121 -8.18 -12.89 19.86
C TYR A 121 -7.65 -11.79 18.92
N LEU A 122 -8.18 -10.55 19.04
CA LEU A 122 -7.78 -9.42 18.21
C LEU A 122 -6.31 -9.05 18.43
N PHE A 123 -5.84 -9.01 19.66
CA PHE A 123 -4.45 -8.75 19.98
C PHE A 123 -3.51 -9.84 19.46
N ARG A 124 -3.92 -11.10 19.53
CA ARG A 124 -3.16 -12.22 18.97
C ARG A 124 -3.04 -12.11 17.45
N GLN A 125 -4.12 -11.74 16.75
CA GLN A 125 -4.09 -11.49 15.32
C GLN A 125 -3.15 -10.31 14.98
N ALA A 126 -3.26 -9.20 15.69
CA ALA A 126 -2.37 -8.05 15.52
C ALA A 126 -0.89 -8.43 15.69
N LYS A 127 -0.56 -9.17 16.77
CA LYS A 127 0.80 -9.64 17.03
C LYS A 127 1.34 -10.48 15.87
N ASN A 128 0.58 -11.47 15.42
CA ASN A 128 0.99 -12.34 14.32
C ASN A 128 1.26 -11.54 13.03
N LEU A 129 0.41 -10.58 12.71
CA LEU A 129 0.53 -9.76 11.51
C LEU A 129 1.76 -8.82 11.59
N TYR A 130 2.02 -8.19 12.73
CA TYR A 130 3.22 -7.40 12.93
C TYR A 130 4.50 -8.25 12.81
N GLN A 131 4.51 -9.44 13.39
CA GLN A 131 5.63 -10.36 13.26
C GLN A 131 5.86 -10.82 11.82
N GLN A 132 4.79 -11.10 11.06
CA GLN A 132 4.89 -11.44 9.64
C GLN A 132 5.43 -10.25 8.81
N SER A 133 4.95 -9.04 9.07
CA SER A 133 5.45 -7.83 8.43
C SER A 133 6.96 -7.65 8.69
N LEU A 134 7.40 -7.80 9.94
CA LEU A 134 8.81 -7.66 10.33
C LEU A 134 9.73 -8.78 9.83
N LYS A 135 9.20 -9.97 9.55
CA LYS A 135 9.97 -11.03 8.87
C LYS A 135 10.35 -10.66 7.45
N ILE A 136 9.53 -9.84 6.78
CA ILE A 136 9.77 -9.38 5.42
C ILE A 136 10.58 -8.08 5.42
N ASP A 137 10.18 -7.12 6.26
CA ASP A 137 10.83 -5.81 6.42
C ASP A 137 11.08 -5.52 7.90
N ASN A 138 12.25 -5.93 8.38
CA ASN A 138 12.65 -5.71 9.76
C ASN A 138 13.07 -4.26 10.07
N SER A 139 13.18 -3.41 9.06
CA SER A 139 13.54 -1.99 9.23
C SER A 139 12.35 -1.11 9.60
N ASN A 140 11.11 -1.62 9.45
CA ASN A 140 9.90 -0.84 9.70
C ASN A 140 9.72 -0.52 11.19
N TRP A 141 10.16 0.69 11.57
CA TRP A 141 10.08 1.16 12.95
C TRP A 141 8.64 1.24 13.47
N GLY A 142 7.70 1.68 12.63
CA GLY A 142 6.28 1.77 13.02
C GLY A 142 5.69 0.41 13.40
N THR A 143 6.06 -0.64 12.68
CA THR A 143 5.62 -2.01 12.99
C THR A 143 6.22 -2.50 14.31
N ARG A 144 7.53 -2.25 14.56
CA ARG A 144 8.17 -2.60 15.83
C ARG A 144 7.50 -1.88 16.99
N HIS A 145 7.35 -0.56 16.89
CA HIS A 145 6.72 0.24 17.92
C HIS A 145 5.32 -0.23 18.28
N ASN A 146 4.49 -0.57 17.27
CA ASN A 146 3.15 -1.07 17.53
C ASN A 146 3.14 -2.48 18.12
N LEU A 147 4.10 -3.34 17.74
CA LEU A 147 4.28 -4.64 18.36
C LEU A 147 4.70 -4.52 19.82
N ASP A 148 5.65 -3.64 20.13
CA ASP A 148 6.10 -3.40 21.51
C ASP A 148 4.96 -2.89 22.38
N ARG A 149 4.18 -1.93 21.90
CA ARG A 149 2.98 -1.45 22.60
C ARG A 149 1.98 -2.55 22.88
N LEU A 150 1.78 -3.44 21.90
CA LEU A 150 0.85 -4.58 22.07
C LEU A 150 1.32 -5.58 23.11
N ILE A 151 2.63 -5.79 23.23
CA ILE A 151 3.21 -6.74 24.20
C ILE A 151 3.13 -6.20 25.65
N MET A 152 3.02 -4.89 25.80
CA MET A 152 2.91 -4.22 27.12
C MET A 152 1.48 -4.18 27.66
N LEU A 153 0.47 -4.61 26.88
CA LEU A 153 -0.94 -4.68 27.28
C LEU A 153 -1.27 -6.01 27.96
#